data_4b61b16cefa6d9f0bd2f40282f9ae58f
#
_entry.id   4b61b16cefa6d9f0bd2f40282f9ae58f
#
_cell.length_a   1.000
_cell.length_b   1.000
_cell.length_c   1.000
_cell.angle_alpha   90.00
_cell.angle_beta   90.00
_cell.angle_gamma   90.00
#
_symmetry.space_group_name_H-M   'P 1'
#
loop_
_entity.id
_entity.type
_entity.pdbx_description
1 polymer ?
#
loop_
_entity_poly.entity_id
_entity_poly.type
_entity_poly.pdbx_seq_one_letter_code
_entity_poly.pdbx_strand_id
1 'polypeptide(L)' 'MGDEAIAAAVERFVKKISFSTQREVERIVRAALASGKIHGHETVTPAVTLSSEKLGLNTTIYSKIEL' A
#
# COMPACT_ATOMS: atom_id res chain seq x y z
N MET A 1 -12.04 -13.94 21.69
CA MET A 1 -12.49 -12.93 20.72
C MET A 1 -13.23 -13.63 19.59
N GLY A 2 -14.40 -13.15 19.22
CA GLY A 2 -15.20 -13.79 18.17
C GLY A 2 -14.71 -13.43 16.76
N ASP A 3 -15.06 -14.28 15.80
CA ASP A 3 -14.64 -14.10 14.41
C ASP A 3 -15.11 -12.77 13.83
N GLU A 4 -16.33 -12.34 14.17
CA GLU A 4 -16.84 -11.06 13.68
C GLU A 4 -16.06 -9.87 14.24
N ALA A 5 -15.62 -9.94 15.48
CA ALA A 5 -14.82 -8.89 16.10
C ALA A 5 -13.44 -8.82 15.46
N ILE A 6 -12.85 -9.97 15.12
CA ILE A 6 -11.57 -10.05 14.43
C ILE A 6 -11.70 -9.43 13.05
N ALA A 7 -12.72 -9.84 12.29
CA ALA A 7 -12.93 -9.34 10.93
C ALA A 7 -13.14 -7.82 10.94
N ALA A 8 -13.92 -7.30 11.88
CA ALA A 8 -14.17 -5.87 11.99
C ALA A 8 -12.90 -5.08 12.32
N ALA A 9 -12.08 -5.61 13.23
CA ALA A 9 -10.83 -4.97 13.60
C ALA A 9 -9.85 -4.92 12.43
N VAL A 10 -9.74 -6.02 11.68
CA VAL A 10 -8.87 -6.11 10.50
C VAL A 10 -9.38 -5.14 9.43
N GLU A 11 -10.68 -5.07 9.20
CA GLU A 11 -11.26 -4.15 8.23
C GLU A 11 -10.93 -2.70 8.55
N ARG A 12 -11.04 -2.30 9.82
CA ARG A 12 -10.67 -0.94 10.24
C ARG A 12 -9.20 -0.65 9.98
N PHE A 13 -8.34 -1.62 10.27
CA PHE A 13 -6.91 -1.50 10.01
C PHE A 13 -6.64 -1.30 8.51
N VAL A 14 -7.22 -2.16 7.68
CA VAL A 14 -7.02 -2.10 6.22
C VAL A 14 -7.50 -0.76 5.65
N LYS A 15 -8.65 -0.27 6.10
CA LYS A 15 -9.16 1.04 5.65
C LYS A 15 -8.19 2.17 5.97
N LYS A 16 -7.63 2.16 7.18
CA LYS A 16 -6.66 3.20 7.59
C LYS A 16 -5.39 3.18 6.75
N ILE A 17 -4.80 2.00 6.57
CA ILE A 17 -3.56 1.92 5.79
C ILE A 17 -3.80 2.19 4.31
N SER A 18 -4.97 1.81 3.77
CA SER A 18 -5.30 2.07 2.37
C SER A 18 -5.35 3.57 2.08
N PHE A 19 -5.97 4.33 2.97
CA PHE A 19 -6.05 5.78 2.80
C PHE A 19 -4.66 6.42 2.82
N SER A 20 -3.85 6.09 3.81
CA SER A 20 -2.49 6.63 3.94
C SER A 20 -1.59 6.20 2.79
N THR A 21 -1.71 4.94 2.37
CA THR A 21 -0.95 4.40 1.26
C THR A 21 -1.30 5.10 -0.05
N GLN A 22 -2.58 5.31 -0.30
CA GLN A 22 -3.03 6.01 -1.50
C GLN A 22 -2.43 7.41 -1.59
N ARG A 23 -2.49 8.17 -0.51
CA ARG A 23 -1.93 9.52 -0.47
C ARG A 23 -0.42 9.52 -0.71
N GLU A 24 0.29 8.62 -0.06
CA GLU A 24 1.75 8.56 -0.17
C GLU A 24 2.18 8.14 -1.57
N VAL A 25 1.54 7.11 -2.14
CA VAL A 25 1.86 6.64 -3.49
C VAL A 25 1.57 7.72 -4.51
N GLU A 26 0.42 8.38 -4.41
CA GLU A 26 0.08 9.46 -5.34
C GLU A 26 1.09 10.60 -5.27
N ARG A 27 1.50 10.99 -4.07
CA ARG A 27 2.51 12.04 -3.88
C ARG A 27 3.83 11.67 -4.55
N ILE A 28 4.28 10.44 -4.35
CA ILE A 28 5.56 9.95 -4.90
C ILE A 28 5.50 9.82 -6.42
N VAL A 29 4.38 9.32 -6.95
CA VAL A 29 4.22 9.21 -8.41
C VAL A 29 4.24 10.60 -9.06
N ARG A 30 3.55 11.58 -8.48
CA ARG A 30 3.57 12.96 -8.99
C ARG A 30 4.98 13.55 -8.94
N ALA A 31 5.71 13.32 -7.86
CA ALA A 31 7.08 13.79 -7.74
C ALA A 31 8.02 13.13 -8.76
N ALA A 32 7.82 11.83 -9.01
CA ALA A 32 8.63 11.10 -10.00
C ALA A 32 8.38 11.61 -11.41
N LEU A 33 7.12 11.93 -11.75
CA LEU A 33 6.78 12.54 -13.04
C LEU A 33 7.42 13.92 -13.16
N ALA A 34 7.32 14.74 -12.12
CA ALA A 34 7.85 16.09 -12.14
C ALA A 34 9.38 16.10 -12.27
N SER A 35 10.07 15.14 -11.67
CA SER A 35 11.54 15.04 -11.71
C SER A 35 12.09 14.28 -12.93
N GLY A 36 11.22 13.68 -13.74
CA GLY A 36 11.63 12.92 -14.90
C GLY A 36 12.09 11.49 -14.62
N LYS A 37 11.89 11.00 -13.40
CA LYS A 37 12.18 9.59 -13.07
C LYS A 37 11.30 8.65 -13.86
N ILE A 38 10.05 9.04 -14.09
CA ILE A 38 9.10 8.34 -14.95
C ILE A 38 8.47 9.33 -15.91
N HIS A 39 7.87 8.86 -17.00
CA HIS A 39 7.41 9.70 -18.09
C HIS A 39 5.90 9.66 -18.32
N GLY A 40 5.15 8.83 -17.57
CA GLY A 40 3.71 8.84 -17.62
C GLY A 40 3.06 7.84 -18.55
N HIS A 41 3.83 6.92 -19.12
CA HIS A 41 3.30 5.86 -19.97
C HIS A 41 3.96 4.51 -19.70
N GLU A 42 4.50 4.38 -18.49
CA GLU A 42 5.20 3.18 -18.05
C GLU A 42 4.33 2.39 -17.08
N THR A 43 4.67 1.13 -16.91
CA THR A 43 4.13 0.30 -15.84
C THR A 43 5.20 0.14 -14.78
N VAL A 44 4.88 0.48 -13.55
CA VAL A 44 5.77 0.25 -12.41
C VAL A 44 5.13 -0.75 -11.47
N THR A 45 5.94 -1.49 -10.72
CA THR A 45 5.45 -2.53 -9.81
C THR A 45 5.97 -2.30 -8.41
N PRO A 46 5.36 -1.36 -7.67
CA PRO A 46 5.77 -1.14 -6.28
C PRO A 46 5.31 -2.28 -5.38
N ALA A 47 5.88 -2.30 -4.18
CA ALA A 47 5.55 -3.30 -3.18
C ALA A 47 5.16 -2.64 -1.88
N VAL A 48 4.26 -3.29 -1.14
CA VAL A 48 3.91 -2.93 0.22
C VAL A 48 4.35 -4.04 1.14
N THR A 49 5.05 -3.70 2.20
CA THR A 49 5.47 -4.68 3.20
C THR A 49 4.62 -4.51 4.45
N LEU A 50 4.01 -5.61 4.87
CA LEU A 50 3.23 -5.69 6.11
C LEU A 50 4.06 -6.47 7.12
N SER A 51 4.35 -5.86 8.26
CA SER A 51 5.16 -6.53 9.27
C SER A 51 4.66 -6.24 10.68
N SER A 52 4.73 -7.25 11.53
CA SER A 52 4.44 -7.14 12.95
C SER A 52 5.11 -8.32 13.67
N GLU A 53 6.03 -8.04 14.56
CA GLU A 53 6.66 -9.10 15.34
C GLU A 53 5.63 -9.83 16.22
N LYS A 54 4.75 -9.07 16.84
CA LYS A 54 3.76 -9.63 17.77
C LYS A 54 2.79 -10.59 17.07
N LEU A 55 2.46 -10.33 15.81
CA LEU A 55 1.57 -11.18 15.03
C LEU A 55 2.32 -12.26 14.24
N GLY A 56 3.63 -12.16 14.14
CA GLY A 56 4.39 -13.02 13.25
C GLY A 56 4.12 -12.72 11.78
N LEU A 57 3.71 -11.49 11.49
CA LEU A 57 3.37 -11.07 10.14
C LEU A 57 4.61 -10.51 9.43
N ASN A 58 4.89 -11.04 8.24
CA ASN A 58 5.98 -10.53 7.40
C ASN A 58 5.65 -10.89 5.96
N THR A 59 4.95 -10.01 5.28
CA THR A 59 4.44 -10.25 3.92
C THR A 59 4.71 -9.03 3.05
N THR A 60 5.17 -9.28 1.83
CA THR A 60 5.36 -8.24 0.83
C THR A 60 4.41 -8.50 -0.33
N ILE A 61 3.63 -7.48 -0.69
CA ILE A 61 2.63 -7.58 -1.74
C ILE A 61 3.02 -6.62 -2.86
N TYR A 62 3.11 -7.16 -4.08
CA TYR A 62 3.44 -6.39 -5.28
C TYR A 62 2.18 -6.15 -6.09
N SER A 63 2.04 -4.96 -6.65
CA SER A 63 0.94 -4.66 -7.55
C SER A 63 1.40 -3.64 -8.58
N LYS A 64 0.84 -3.75 -9.79
CA LYS A 64 1.22 -2.88 -10.90
C LYS A 64 0.47 -1.55 -10.83
N ILE A 65 1.18 -0.48 -11.16
CA ILE A 65 0.58 0.83 -11.45
C ILE A 65 0.82 1.09 -12.92
N GLU A 66 -0.26 1.19 -13.68
CA GLU A 66 -0.20 1.47 -15.11
C GLU A 66 -0.48 2.96 -15.32
N LEU A 67 0.49 3.64 -15.85
CA LEU A 67 0.40 5.09 -16.08
C LEU A 67 0.03 5.44 -17.52
#